data_45050350e2b1bc21b85feb09e81d049f
#
_entry.id   45050350e2b1bc21b85feb09e81d049f
#
_cell.length_a   1.000
_cell.length_b   1.000
_cell.length_c   1.000
_cell.angle_alpha   90.00
_cell.angle_beta   90.00
_cell.angle_gamma   90.00
#
_symmetry.space_group_name_H-M   'P 1'
#
loop_
_entity.id
_entity.type
_entity.pdbx_description
1 polymer ?
#
loop_
_entity_poly.entity_id
_entity_poly.type
_entity_poly.pdbx_seq_one_letter_code
_entity_poly.pdbx_strand_id
1 'polypeptide(L)'
;LPMWYAEAGSAVLAPSAYNADFLKTKSELLGMDVALLTEPEVADGKDRKFSPWGWDPALRKRLMTLGAGQTELPSADYMNILREHSHRLQAVKLLPGLRLNEYFCGESFYLSTLAECSAFVEGREACLLKAPLSGSGKGLNWCKGIFTTFISGWCARVAASQGGVVGEPIYNKVEDFAMEFYADGRGRVVFAGYSVFHTGGSGMYAGNDLLSDEKILQKLSAYVPQEEFIRLRTRLEEELSALFGGFYHGYLGVDMMIYRNGEQQDKIHPCVEINLRNNMGIVALEVSRKCLAEDAK
;
A
#
# COMPACT_ATOMS: atom_id res chain seq x y z
N LEU A 1 16.42 1.07 0.62
CA LEU A 1 15.29 0.82 -0.29
C LEU A 1 15.04 1.97 -1.28
N PRO A 2 15.09 3.27 -0.89
CA PRO A 2 14.73 4.38 -1.79
C PRO A 2 15.49 4.42 -3.11
N MET A 3 16.72 3.93 -3.16
CA MET A 3 17.52 3.92 -4.39
C MET A 3 16.82 3.21 -5.58
N TRP A 4 15.94 2.24 -5.32
CA TRP A 4 15.30 1.45 -6.36
C TRP A 4 14.24 2.22 -7.14
N TYR A 5 13.49 3.13 -6.47
CA TYR A 5 12.45 3.95 -7.07
C TYR A 5 12.82 5.44 -7.18
N ALA A 6 14.06 5.80 -6.82
CA ALA A 6 14.56 7.15 -6.97
C ALA A 6 14.67 7.54 -8.45
N GLU A 7 14.25 8.75 -8.79
CA GLU A 7 14.42 9.33 -10.13
C GLU A 7 15.90 9.59 -10.41
N ALA A 8 16.32 9.55 -11.67
CA ALA A 8 17.67 9.89 -12.08
C ALA A 8 18.02 11.32 -11.64
N GLY A 9 19.26 11.56 -11.18
CA GLY A 9 19.70 12.83 -10.62
C GLY A 9 19.26 13.08 -9.17
N SER A 10 18.58 12.11 -8.53
CA SER A 10 18.16 12.22 -7.14
C SER A 10 19.25 11.80 -6.15
N ALA A 11 19.05 12.13 -4.86
CA ALA A 11 19.84 11.63 -3.77
C ALA A 11 18.99 10.90 -2.73
N VAL A 12 19.54 9.80 -2.19
CA VAL A 12 18.94 9.07 -1.07
C VAL A 12 19.48 9.62 0.24
N LEU A 13 18.59 10.14 1.08
CA LEU A 13 18.93 10.62 2.41
C LEU A 13 19.26 9.44 3.35
N ALA A 14 20.41 9.47 3.97
CA ALA A 14 20.87 8.49 4.94
C ALA A 14 21.43 9.18 6.21
N PRO A 15 21.35 8.53 7.38
CA PRO A 15 21.93 9.07 8.61
C PRO A 15 23.43 9.28 8.55
N SER A 16 24.13 8.50 7.74
CA SER A 16 25.59 8.56 7.58
C SER A 16 26.02 8.04 6.21
N ALA A 17 27.29 8.24 5.86
CA ALA A 17 27.91 7.73 4.65
C ALA A 17 28.23 6.22 4.68
N TYR A 18 27.80 5.47 5.70
CA TYR A 18 28.14 4.04 5.87
C TYR A 18 27.83 3.18 4.63
N ASN A 19 26.75 3.47 3.92
CA ASN A 19 26.34 2.73 2.72
C ASN A 19 26.76 3.41 1.40
N ALA A 20 27.66 4.40 1.42
CA ALA A 20 28.04 5.16 0.22
C ALA A 20 28.65 4.26 -0.86
N ASP A 21 29.61 3.39 -0.48
CA ASP A 21 30.27 2.48 -1.43
C ASP A 21 29.29 1.44 -2.00
N PHE A 22 28.37 0.93 -1.18
CA PHE A 22 27.31 0.03 -1.64
C PHE A 22 26.42 0.73 -2.67
N LEU A 23 25.93 1.94 -2.35
CA LEU A 23 25.09 2.70 -3.26
C LEU A 23 25.82 2.99 -4.57
N LYS A 24 27.07 3.48 -4.51
CA LYS A 24 27.90 3.75 -5.67
C LYS A 24 28.07 2.51 -6.55
N THR A 25 28.52 1.40 -5.96
CA THR A 25 28.73 0.13 -6.70
C THR A 25 27.45 -0.36 -7.37
N LYS A 26 26.30 -0.28 -6.69
CA LYS A 26 25.01 -0.70 -7.26
C LYS A 26 24.50 0.27 -8.32
N SER A 27 24.70 1.57 -8.13
CA SER A 27 24.33 2.58 -9.13
C SER A 27 25.14 2.41 -10.42
N GLU A 28 26.47 2.20 -10.32
CA GLU A 28 27.33 1.92 -11.47
C GLU A 28 26.93 0.62 -12.19
N LEU A 29 26.72 -0.47 -11.43
CA LEU A 29 26.33 -1.78 -12.00
C LEU A 29 25.01 -1.75 -12.76
N LEU A 30 24.03 -0.99 -12.27
CA LEU A 30 22.66 -0.97 -12.79
C LEU A 30 22.37 0.29 -13.61
N GLY A 31 23.36 1.12 -13.90
CA GLY A 31 23.19 2.35 -14.67
C GLY A 31 22.26 3.37 -14.01
N MET A 32 22.20 3.39 -12.66
CA MET A 32 21.34 4.32 -11.92
C MET A 32 22.13 5.60 -11.58
N ASP A 33 21.50 6.75 -11.84
CA ASP A 33 22.05 8.06 -11.43
C ASP A 33 21.42 8.50 -10.10
N VAL A 34 21.93 7.90 -9.00
CA VAL A 34 21.42 8.15 -7.63
C VAL A 34 22.61 8.39 -6.69
N ALA A 35 22.65 9.56 -6.05
CA ALA A 35 23.65 9.90 -5.05
C ALA A 35 23.21 9.54 -3.63
N LEU A 36 24.16 9.55 -2.67
CA LEU A 36 23.85 9.52 -1.25
C LEU A 36 23.93 10.94 -0.70
N LEU A 37 22.98 11.34 0.12
CA LEU A 37 22.96 12.57 0.89
C LEU A 37 22.94 12.22 2.38
N THR A 38 23.84 12.78 3.17
CA THR A 38 23.83 12.61 4.62
C THR A 38 23.01 13.68 5.31
N GLU A 39 22.55 13.42 6.54
CA GLU A 39 21.74 14.39 7.29
C GLU A 39 22.36 15.78 7.44
N PRO A 40 23.68 15.93 7.73
CA PRO A 40 24.30 17.25 7.79
C PRO A 40 24.22 18.05 6.48
N GLU A 41 24.22 17.37 5.34
CA GLU A 41 24.18 18.00 4.01
C GLU A 41 22.79 18.49 3.62
N VAL A 42 21.75 18.16 4.39
CA VAL A 42 20.39 18.65 4.11
C VAL A 42 20.31 20.17 4.23
N ALA A 43 20.99 20.76 5.21
CA ALA A 43 20.98 22.21 5.44
C ALA A 43 21.69 23.01 4.34
N ASP A 44 22.64 22.38 3.62
CA ASP A 44 23.46 23.06 2.61
C ASP A 44 22.75 23.24 1.26
N GLY A 45 21.63 22.55 1.04
CA GLY A 45 20.85 22.62 -0.20
C GLY A 45 19.65 23.53 -0.07
N LYS A 46 19.20 24.06 -1.24
CA LYS A 46 17.97 24.85 -1.39
C LYS A 46 17.12 24.25 -2.51
N ASP A 47 15.83 24.57 -2.48
CA ASP A 47 14.86 24.19 -3.52
C ASP A 47 14.78 22.67 -3.77
N ARG A 48 14.89 21.88 -2.70
CA ARG A 48 14.81 20.42 -2.77
C ARG A 48 13.37 19.94 -2.79
N LYS A 49 13.11 18.93 -3.62
CA LYS A 49 11.87 18.15 -3.59
C LYS A 49 12.10 16.87 -2.81
N PHE A 50 11.43 16.71 -1.69
CA PHE A 50 11.49 15.49 -0.89
C PHE A 50 10.42 14.49 -1.35
N SER A 51 10.84 13.23 -1.59
CA SER A 51 9.98 12.11 -1.96
C SER A 51 10.22 10.93 -1.00
N PRO A 52 9.64 10.95 0.19
CA PRO A 52 9.83 9.88 1.18
C PRO A 52 9.03 8.63 0.83
N TRP A 53 9.28 7.56 1.60
CA TRP A 53 8.43 6.36 1.57
C TRP A 53 6.95 6.69 1.78
N GLY A 54 6.66 7.57 2.69
CA GLY A 54 5.36 8.15 2.98
C GLY A 54 5.55 9.34 3.91
N TRP A 55 4.64 10.30 3.83
CA TRP A 55 4.67 11.49 4.68
C TRP A 55 3.97 11.22 6.01
N ASP A 56 4.61 11.65 7.10
CA ASP A 56 4.01 11.75 8.43
C ASP A 56 4.55 12.98 9.19
N PRO A 57 3.87 13.45 10.25
CA PRO A 57 4.28 14.64 11.00
C PRO A 57 5.67 14.52 11.64
N ALA A 58 6.10 13.31 12.02
CA ALA A 58 7.41 13.10 12.64
C ALA A 58 8.53 13.27 11.61
N LEU A 59 8.36 12.72 10.42
CA LEU A 59 9.31 12.91 9.31
C LEU A 59 9.40 14.38 8.91
N ARG A 60 8.25 15.06 8.76
CA ARG A 60 8.24 16.50 8.46
C ARG A 60 9.04 17.29 9.49
N LYS A 61 8.78 17.05 10.78
CA LYS A 61 9.52 17.69 11.88
C LYS A 61 11.02 17.39 11.82
N ARG A 62 11.41 16.13 11.54
CA ARG A 62 12.81 15.74 11.40
C ARG A 62 13.49 16.50 10.27
N LEU A 63 12.88 16.56 9.09
CA LEU A 63 13.45 17.29 7.94
C LEU A 63 13.62 18.78 8.23
N MET A 64 12.66 19.42 8.93
CA MET A 64 12.81 20.80 9.40
C MET A 64 14.00 20.95 10.35
N THR A 65 14.19 20.01 11.28
CA THR A 65 15.33 20.02 12.21
C THR A 65 16.65 19.85 11.48
N LEU A 66 16.66 19.13 10.36
CA LEU A 66 17.84 18.95 9.48
C LEU A 66 18.09 20.15 8.54
N GLY A 67 17.27 21.21 8.61
CA GLY A 67 17.46 22.42 7.84
C GLY A 67 16.66 22.53 6.53
N ALA A 68 15.73 21.58 6.27
CA ALA A 68 14.83 21.72 5.14
C ALA A 68 13.93 22.97 5.28
N GLY A 69 13.77 23.71 4.20
CA GLY A 69 12.94 24.90 4.15
C GLY A 69 11.45 24.57 4.36
N GLN A 70 10.72 25.45 5.02
CA GLN A 70 9.29 25.23 5.26
C GLN A 70 8.48 25.11 3.96
N THR A 71 8.87 25.78 2.90
CA THR A 71 8.24 25.74 1.58
C THR A 71 8.58 24.49 0.79
N GLU A 72 9.62 23.75 1.17
CA GLU A 72 10.03 22.48 0.56
C GLU A 72 9.24 21.29 1.10
N LEU A 73 8.49 21.50 2.19
CA LEU A 73 7.78 20.46 2.93
C LEU A 73 6.26 20.62 2.79
N PRO A 74 5.50 19.51 2.83
CA PRO A 74 4.05 19.59 2.76
C PRO A 74 3.46 20.40 3.93
N SER A 75 2.36 21.12 3.66
CA SER A 75 1.64 21.87 4.69
C SER A 75 0.98 20.93 5.72
N ALA A 76 0.58 21.47 6.85
CA ALA A 76 -0.18 20.72 7.85
C ALA A 76 -1.53 20.24 7.28
N ASP A 77 -2.21 21.08 6.49
CA ASP A 77 -3.48 20.72 5.84
C ASP A 77 -3.30 19.58 4.85
N TYR A 78 -2.25 19.60 4.03
CA TYR A 78 -1.93 18.49 3.13
C TYR A 78 -1.65 17.18 3.90
N MET A 79 -0.97 17.26 5.05
CA MET A 79 -0.73 16.09 5.91
C MET A 79 -2.03 15.52 6.47
N ASN A 80 -3.01 16.36 6.81
CA ASN A 80 -4.34 15.92 7.24
C ASN A 80 -5.10 15.24 6.11
N ILE A 81 -5.07 15.81 4.90
CA ILE A 81 -5.65 15.20 3.70
C ILE A 81 -5.05 13.82 3.43
N LEU A 82 -3.70 13.69 3.47
CA LEU A 82 -3.03 12.41 3.30
C LEU A 82 -3.47 11.39 4.36
N ARG A 83 -3.57 11.79 5.62
CA ARG A 83 -4.02 10.93 6.71
C ARG A 83 -5.45 10.42 6.50
N GLU A 84 -6.38 11.30 6.11
CA GLU A 84 -7.77 10.93 5.83
C GLU A 84 -7.88 9.96 4.65
N HIS A 85 -7.10 10.19 3.60
CA HIS A 85 -7.12 9.35 2.40
C HIS A 85 -6.31 8.05 2.54
N SER A 86 -5.39 7.97 3.51
CA SER A 86 -4.70 6.73 3.88
C SER A 86 -5.51 5.83 4.82
N HIS A 87 -6.69 6.27 5.23
CA HIS A 87 -7.56 5.52 6.12
C HIS A 87 -8.25 4.37 5.36
N ARG A 88 -8.31 3.17 5.93
CA ARG A 88 -8.95 1.98 5.32
C ARG A 88 -10.42 2.18 4.95
N LEU A 89 -11.08 3.20 5.50
CA LEU A 89 -12.43 3.59 5.08
C LEU A 89 -12.50 3.86 3.56
N GLN A 90 -11.43 4.31 2.93
CA GLN A 90 -11.41 4.54 1.48
C GLN A 90 -11.56 3.21 0.72
N ALA A 91 -10.86 2.15 1.16
CA ALA A 91 -11.04 0.82 0.59
C ALA A 91 -12.46 0.27 0.83
N VAL A 92 -13.02 0.47 2.03
CA VAL A 92 -14.41 0.08 2.33
C VAL A 92 -15.41 0.75 1.39
N LYS A 93 -15.23 2.06 1.12
CA LYS A 93 -16.11 2.81 0.20
C LYS A 93 -15.95 2.40 -1.26
N LEU A 94 -14.74 2.09 -1.66
CA LEU A 94 -14.40 1.76 -3.06
C LEU A 94 -14.83 0.34 -3.43
N LEU A 95 -14.70 -0.60 -2.51
CA LEU A 95 -14.89 -2.04 -2.74
C LEU A 95 -16.21 -2.41 -3.45
N PRO A 96 -17.41 -1.85 -3.11
CA PRO A 96 -18.65 -2.18 -3.80
C PRO A 96 -18.62 -1.85 -5.29
N GLY A 97 -17.97 -0.75 -5.70
CA GLY A 97 -17.85 -0.33 -7.10
C GLY A 97 -16.83 -1.13 -7.91
N LEU A 98 -15.99 -1.94 -7.24
CA LEU A 98 -14.97 -2.81 -7.85
C LEU A 98 -15.46 -4.26 -8.01
N ARG A 99 -16.60 -4.65 -7.48
CA ARG A 99 -17.23 -5.96 -7.72
C ARG A 99 -17.96 -5.95 -9.05
N LEU A 100 -17.22 -6.07 -10.15
CA LEU A 100 -17.70 -5.79 -11.50
C LEU A 100 -18.61 -6.89 -12.06
N ASN A 101 -18.42 -8.14 -11.63
CA ASN A 101 -19.20 -9.33 -12.02
C ASN A 101 -18.94 -10.49 -11.04
N GLU A 102 -19.32 -11.72 -11.41
CA GLU A 102 -19.21 -12.93 -10.61
C GLU A 102 -17.78 -13.36 -10.24
N TYR A 103 -16.77 -12.89 -10.98
CA TYR A 103 -15.34 -13.15 -10.65
C TYR A 103 -14.83 -12.30 -9.49
N PHE A 104 -15.62 -11.35 -9.01
CA PHE A 104 -15.23 -10.47 -7.92
C PHE A 104 -16.02 -10.75 -6.64
N CYS A 105 -15.35 -10.61 -5.51
CA CYS A 105 -15.95 -10.76 -4.19
C CYS A 105 -15.40 -9.68 -3.24
N GLY A 106 -15.69 -9.84 -1.99
CA GLY A 106 -15.16 -9.00 -0.91
C GLY A 106 -16.25 -8.24 -0.18
N GLU A 107 -16.12 -8.23 1.14
CA GLU A 107 -16.95 -7.47 2.07
C GLU A 107 -16.02 -6.80 3.07
N SER A 108 -16.25 -5.53 3.33
CA SER A 108 -15.54 -4.77 4.33
C SER A 108 -16.50 -3.75 4.94
N PHE A 109 -16.49 -3.61 6.26
CA PHE A 109 -17.45 -2.83 7.02
C PHE A 109 -16.72 -1.85 7.92
N TYR A 110 -17.17 -0.60 7.93
CA TYR A 110 -16.67 0.39 8.88
C TYR A 110 -17.58 0.42 10.11
N LEU A 111 -17.03 0.11 11.27
CA LEU A 111 -17.71 -0.04 12.55
C LEU A 111 -17.30 1.14 13.43
N SER A 112 -18.23 2.06 13.67
CA SER A 112 -17.97 3.32 14.39
C SER A 112 -18.23 3.23 15.89
N THR A 113 -19.00 2.22 16.32
CA THR A 113 -19.39 2.02 17.71
C THR A 113 -19.00 0.64 18.25
N LEU A 114 -18.88 0.51 19.56
CA LEU A 114 -18.63 -0.79 20.21
C LEU A 114 -19.79 -1.77 20.00
N ALA A 115 -21.02 -1.28 19.92
CA ALA A 115 -22.19 -2.11 19.61
C ALA A 115 -22.11 -2.72 18.23
N GLU A 116 -21.71 -1.95 17.21
CA GLU A 116 -21.47 -2.46 15.86
C GLU A 116 -20.32 -3.46 15.83
N CYS A 117 -19.21 -3.21 16.55
CA CYS A 117 -18.11 -4.15 16.66
C CYS A 117 -18.55 -5.49 17.31
N SER A 118 -19.31 -5.44 18.39
CA SER A 118 -19.87 -6.63 19.06
C SER A 118 -20.78 -7.41 18.12
N ALA A 119 -21.74 -6.75 17.52
CA ALA A 119 -22.69 -7.38 16.57
C ALA A 119 -21.96 -8.00 15.37
N PHE A 120 -20.91 -7.33 14.86
CA PHE A 120 -20.13 -7.84 13.75
C PHE A 120 -19.36 -9.11 14.11
N VAL A 121 -18.72 -9.13 15.29
CA VAL A 121 -17.95 -10.30 15.78
C VAL A 121 -18.86 -11.46 16.14
N GLU A 122 -19.92 -11.21 16.91
CA GLU A 122 -20.84 -12.24 17.42
C GLU A 122 -21.76 -12.81 16.34
N GLY A 123 -21.98 -12.06 15.27
CA GLY A 123 -22.74 -12.52 14.10
C GLY A 123 -21.98 -13.42 13.13
N ARG A 124 -20.70 -13.77 13.45
CA ARG A 124 -19.80 -14.56 12.58
C ARG A 124 -19.05 -15.60 13.37
N GLU A 125 -18.82 -16.78 12.78
CA GLU A 125 -17.96 -17.81 13.39
C GLU A 125 -16.52 -17.30 13.56
N ALA A 126 -15.99 -16.59 12.54
CA ALA A 126 -14.70 -15.94 12.57
C ALA A 126 -14.70 -14.66 11.73
N CYS A 127 -13.94 -13.66 12.18
CA CYS A 127 -13.76 -12.42 11.43
C CYS A 127 -12.42 -11.75 11.78
N LEU A 128 -12.05 -10.76 10.98
CA LEU A 128 -10.87 -9.94 11.18
C LEU A 128 -11.29 -8.49 11.46
N LEU A 129 -10.79 -7.93 12.56
CA LEU A 129 -10.88 -6.51 12.84
C LEU A 129 -9.54 -5.84 12.55
N LYS A 130 -9.58 -4.68 11.89
CA LYS A 130 -8.40 -3.92 11.46
C LYS A 130 -8.46 -2.48 11.99
N ALA A 131 -7.35 -2.00 12.56
CA ALA A 131 -7.21 -0.56 12.84
C ALA A 131 -7.08 0.20 11.50
N PRO A 132 -7.85 1.30 11.31
CA PRO A 132 -7.91 1.98 10.02
C PRO A 132 -6.59 2.59 9.52
N LEU A 133 -5.73 3.03 10.44
CA LEU A 133 -4.41 3.62 10.15
C LEU A 133 -3.30 2.71 10.71
N SER A 134 -3.17 1.53 10.12
CA SER A 134 -2.10 0.58 10.47
C SER A 134 -1.57 -0.08 9.21
N GLY A 135 -0.39 -0.66 9.27
CA GLY A 135 0.24 -1.34 8.14
C GLY A 135 1.17 -2.46 8.59
N SER A 136 1.71 -3.21 7.64
CA SER A 136 2.69 -4.30 7.87
C SER A 136 2.19 -5.37 8.85
N GLY A 137 0.92 -5.74 8.77
CA GLY A 137 0.30 -6.73 9.66
C GLY A 137 0.03 -6.27 11.09
N LYS A 138 0.35 -5.01 11.44
CA LYS A 138 0.02 -4.45 12.76
C LYS A 138 -1.44 -4.01 12.80
N GLY A 139 -2.01 -3.93 14.01
CA GLY A 139 -3.39 -3.47 14.19
C GLY A 139 -4.45 -4.41 13.63
N LEU A 140 -4.17 -5.71 13.60
CA LEU A 140 -5.09 -6.78 13.22
C LEU A 140 -5.52 -7.55 14.47
N ASN A 141 -6.82 -7.86 14.57
CA ASN A 141 -7.41 -8.71 15.59
C ASN A 141 -8.25 -9.83 14.94
N TRP A 142 -7.79 -11.06 15.08
CA TRP A 142 -8.50 -12.24 14.61
C TRP A 142 -9.51 -12.67 15.67
N CYS A 143 -10.79 -12.63 15.34
CA CYS A 143 -11.91 -12.92 16.26
C CYS A 143 -12.55 -14.26 15.91
N LYS A 144 -13.00 -15.01 16.93
CA LYS A 144 -13.66 -16.31 16.82
C LYS A 144 -15.09 -16.24 17.40
N GLY A 145 -15.94 -15.39 16.85
CA GLY A 145 -17.35 -15.29 17.24
C GLY A 145 -17.65 -14.79 18.66
N ILE A 146 -16.64 -14.39 19.43
CA ILE A 146 -16.80 -13.92 20.82
C ILE A 146 -16.20 -12.52 20.97
N PHE A 147 -17.02 -11.54 21.36
CA PHE A 147 -16.56 -10.18 21.63
C PHE A 147 -16.05 -10.07 23.08
N THR A 148 -14.79 -10.47 23.28
CA THR A 148 -14.17 -10.49 24.60
C THR A 148 -13.89 -9.09 25.14
N THR A 149 -13.66 -8.95 26.46
CA THR A 149 -13.24 -7.69 27.09
C THR A 149 -11.96 -7.14 26.48
N PHE A 150 -11.02 -8.00 26.09
CA PHE A 150 -9.79 -7.60 25.40
C PHE A 150 -10.10 -6.96 24.02
N ILE A 151 -10.94 -7.60 23.20
CA ILE A 151 -11.35 -7.07 21.87
C ILE A 151 -12.12 -5.76 22.04
N SER A 152 -13.06 -5.70 22.99
CA SER A 152 -13.83 -4.49 23.32
C SER A 152 -12.92 -3.32 23.70
N GLY A 153 -11.96 -3.53 24.60
CA GLY A 153 -10.98 -2.53 24.99
C GLY A 153 -10.07 -2.08 23.85
N TRP A 154 -9.70 -2.98 22.95
CA TRP A 154 -8.94 -2.65 21.74
C TRP A 154 -9.79 -1.80 20.78
N CYS A 155 -11.03 -2.20 20.48
CA CYS A 155 -11.96 -1.45 19.64
C CYS A 155 -12.20 -0.03 20.18
N ALA A 156 -12.40 0.10 21.49
CA ALA A 156 -12.60 1.41 22.14
C ALA A 156 -11.41 2.35 21.92
N ARG A 157 -10.18 1.85 22.11
CA ARG A 157 -8.96 2.67 21.91
C ARG A 157 -8.77 3.04 20.44
N VAL A 158 -9.00 2.11 19.51
CA VAL A 158 -8.88 2.37 18.09
C VAL A 158 -9.94 3.36 17.62
N ALA A 159 -11.20 3.17 18.00
CA ALA A 159 -12.29 4.08 17.66
C ALA A 159 -12.02 5.51 18.20
N ALA A 160 -11.54 5.64 19.45
CA ALA A 160 -11.22 6.95 20.03
C ALA A 160 -10.08 7.69 19.30
N SER A 161 -9.09 6.96 18.74
CA SER A 161 -7.93 7.56 18.07
C SER A 161 -8.04 7.66 16.56
N GLN A 162 -8.88 6.82 15.93
CA GLN A 162 -8.98 6.66 14.47
C GLN A 162 -10.42 6.68 13.94
N GLY A 163 -11.41 6.95 14.79
CA GLY A 163 -12.80 7.14 14.43
C GLY A 163 -13.64 5.86 14.31
N GLY A 164 -13.04 4.68 14.24
CA GLY A 164 -13.73 3.40 14.11
C GLY A 164 -12.80 2.24 13.86
N VAL A 165 -13.35 1.09 13.52
CA VAL A 165 -12.65 -0.17 13.22
C VAL A 165 -13.16 -0.68 11.88
N VAL A 166 -12.32 -1.32 11.08
CA VAL A 166 -12.75 -2.04 9.88
C VAL A 166 -12.91 -3.52 10.20
N GLY A 167 -14.07 -4.09 9.87
CA GLY A 167 -14.40 -5.50 10.05
C GLY A 167 -14.51 -6.22 8.70
N GLU A 168 -13.89 -7.40 8.58
CA GLU A 168 -13.94 -8.23 7.38
C GLU A 168 -14.20 -9.70 7.71
N PRO A 169 -14.90 -10.46 6.86
CA PRO A 169 -14.93 -11.91 6.95
C PRO A 169 -13.54 -12.52 6.79
N ILE A 170 -13.34 -13.73 7.28
CA ILE A 170 -12.13 -14.51 6.97
C ILE A 170 -12.33 -15.16 5.60
N TYR A 171 -11.37 -14.95 4.71
CA TYR A 171 -11.35 -15.53 3.37
C TYR A 171 -10.36 -16.69 3.28
N ASN A 172 -10.73 -17.73 2.53
CA ASN A 172 -9.81 -18.81 2.14
C ASN A 172 -8.87 -18.29 1.03
N LYS A 173 -7.89 -17.51 1.45
CA LYS A 173 -6.93 -16.85 0.57
C LYS A 173 -6.04 -17.86 -0.14
N VAL A 174 -5.86 -17.70 -1.45
CA VAL A 174 -5.01 -18.52 -2.32
C VAL A 174 -3.72 -17.79 -2.67
N GLU A 175 -3.82 -16.50 -3.06
CA GLU A 175 -2.67 -15.70 -3.47
C GLU A 175 -2.86 -14.25 -3.04
N ASP A 176 -1.82 -13.59 -2.55
CA ASP A 176 -1.78 -12.14 -2.32
C ASP A 176 -1.13 -11.45 -3.53
N PHE A 177 -1.74 -10.42 -4.04
CA PHE A 177 -1.17 -9.58 -5.09
C PHE A 177 -1.58 -8.12 -4.94
N ALA A 178 -0.92 -7.22 -5.64
CA ALA A 178 -1.33 -5.84 -5.72
C ALA A 178 -1.24 -5.32 -7.16
N MET A 179 -2.01 -4.29 -7.44
CA MET A 179 -1.79 -3.40 -8.57
C MET A 179 -1.17 -2.11 -8.04
N GLU A 180 -0.05 -1.73 -8.65
CA GLU A 180 0.69 -0.52 -8.32
C GLU A 180 0.34 0.57 -9.33
N PHE A 181 0.23 1.80 -8.85
CA PHE A 181 -0.17 2.96 -9.64
C PHE A 181 0.74 4.15 -9.36
N TYR A 182 0.72 5.11 -10.27
CA TYR A 182 1.39 6.40 -10.12
C TYR A 182 0.41 7.55 -10.35
N ALA A 183 0.32 8.44 -9.39
CA ALA A 183 -0.47 9.67 -9.47
C ALA A 183 0.42 10.84 -9.93
N ASP A 184 0.01 11.56 -10.95
CA ASP A 184 0.77 12.68 -11.52
C ASP A 184 0.56 14.02 -10.77
N GLY A 185 -0.38 14.05 -9.81
CA GLY A 185 -0.76 15.25 -9.08
C GLY A 185 -1.51 16.30 -9.92
N ARG A 186 -1.98 15.91 -11.12
CA ARG A 186 -2.67 16.76 -12.09
C ARG A 186 -4.02 16.22 -12.54
N GLY A 187 -4.53 15.25 -11.81
CA GLY A 187 -5.84 14.63 -12.05
C GLY A 187 -5.78 13.18 -12.51
N ARG A 188 -4.62 12.62 -12.83
CA ARG A 188 -4.51 11.25 -13.36
C ARG A 188 -3.76 10.33 -12.42
N VAL A 189 -4.30 9.11 -12.28
CA VAL A 189 -3.62 7.96 -11.70
C VAL A 189 -3.54 6.89 -12.78
N VAL A 190 -2.34 6.41 -13.05
CA VAL A 190 -2.08 5.42 -14.11
C VAL A 190 -1.47 4.16 -13.52
N PHE A 191 -1.79 3.02 -14.12
CA PHE A 191 -1.22 1.74 -13.74
C PHE A 191 0.30 1.73 -13.94
N ALA A 192 1.02 1.26 -12.91
CA ALA A 192 2.48 1.17 -12.91
C ALA A 192 2.97 -0.27 -13.07
N GLY A 193 2.24 -1.27 -12.57
CA GLY A 193 2.60 -2.69 -12.68
C GLY A 193 1.88 -3.56 -11.68
N TYR A 194 2.12 -4.86 -11.76
CA TYR A 194 1.65 -5.86 -10.80
C TYR A 194 2.73 -6.19 -9.78
N SER A 195 2.32 -6.64 -8.61
CA SER A 195 3.21 -7.29 -7.65
C SER A 195 2.53 -8.48 -6.99
N VAL A 196 3.26 -9.58 -6.79
CA VAL A 196 2.82 -10.74 -6.00
C VAL A 196 3.63 -10.72 -4.72
N PHE A 197 2.95 -10.83 -3.59
CA PHE A 197 3.61 -10.80 -2.29
C PHE A 197 3.12 -11.93 -1.39
N HIS A 198 3.89 -12.22 -0.36
CA HIS A 198 3.60 -13.28 0.58
C HIS A 198 3.42 -12.71 1.97
N THR A 199 2.45 -13.26 2.69
CA THR A 199 2.20 -12.94 4.10
C THR A 199 2.28 -14.19 4.94
N GLY A 200 2.87 -14.07 6.13
CA GLY A 200 2.86 -15.15 7.13
C GLY A 200 1.47 -15.33 7.76
N GLY A 201 1.31 -16.38 8.58
CA GLY A 201 0.05 -16.72 9.25
C GLY A 201 -0.55 -15.62 10.14
N SER A 202 0.26 -14.66 10.58
CA SER A 202 -0.19 -13.48 11.33
C SER A 202 -0.61 -12.30 10.43
N GLY A 203 -0.50 -12.43 9.11
CA GLY A 203 -0.71 -11.34 8.14
C GLY A 203 0.51 -10.40 7.99
N MET A 204 1.67 -10.75 8.56
CA MET A 204 2.89 -9.96 8.37
C MET A 204 3.50 -10.23 7.00
N TYR A 205 3.92 -9.16 6.33
CA TYR A 205 4.63 -9.22 5.06
C TYR A 205 5.92 -10.06 5.17
N ALA A 206 6.13 -10.97 4.22
CA ALA A 206 7.28 -11.88 4.15
C ALA A 206 8.19 -11.64 2.94
N GLY A 207 7.66 -11.12 1.83
CA GLY A 207 8.44 -10.84 0.62
C GLY A 207 7.59 -10.69 -0.62
N ASN A 208 8.22 -10.33 -1.75
CA ASN A 208 7.61 -10.31 -3.09
C ASN A 208 8.32 -11.28 -4.03
N ASP A 209 7.57 -11.80 -4.99
CA ASP A 209 8.15 -12.44 -6.17
C ASP A 209 8.76 -11.35 -7.09
N LEU A 210 9.95 -11.63 -7.63
CA LEU A 210 10.57 -10.77 -8.64
C LEU A 210 10.27 -11.35 -10.02
N LEU A 211 9.21 -10.87 -10.65
CA LEU A 211 8.72 -11.32 -11.95
C LEU A 211 8.34 -10.10 -12.81
N SER A 212 8.29 -10.30 -14.13
CA SER A 212 7.72 -9.29 -15.02
C SER A 212 6.18 -9.25 -14.89
N ASP A 213 5.59 -8.13 -15.34
CA ASP A 213 4.12 -7.96 -15.33
C ASP A 213 3.42 -9.08 -16.12
N GLU A 214 4.01 -9.52 -17.25
CA GLU A 214 3.47 -10.60 -18.08
C GLU A 214 3.46 -11.93 -17.31
N LYS A 215 4.54 -12.26 -16.62
CA LYS A 215 4.62 -13.51 -15.82
C LYS A 215 3.71 -13.47 -14.60
N ILE A 216 3.58 -12.32 -13.95
CA ILE A 216 2.62 -12.15 -12.86
C ILE A 216 1.20 -12.34 -13.38
N LEU A 217 0.85 -11.68 -14.48
CA LEU A 217 -0.48 -11.80 -15.08
C LEU A 217 -0.77 -13.23 -15.54
N GLN A 218 0.22 -13.92 -16.12
CA GLN A 218 0.10 -15.35 -16.46
C GLN A 218 -0.14 -16.22 -15.22
N LYS A 219 0.59 -15.98 -14.12
CA LYS A 219 0.40 -16.69 -12.83
C LYS A 219 -1.02 -16.48 -12.29
N LEU A 220 -1.49 -15.22 -12.26
CA LEU A 220 -2.82 -14.89 -11.77
C LEU A 220 -3.95 -15.42 -12.67
N SER A 221 -3.70 -15.49 -13.99
CA SER A 221 -4.67 -16.00 -14.98
C SER A 221 -4.91 -17.51 -14.87
N ALA A 222 -4.11 -18.23 -14.08
CA ALA A 222 -4.41 -19.61 -13.71
C ALA A 222 -5.62 -19.73 -12.76
N TYR A 223 -6.02 -18.65 -12.11
CA TYR A 223 -7.14 -18.61 -11.15
C TYR A 223 -8.39 -17.95 -11.74
N VAL A 224 -8.23 -16.80 -12.39
CA VAL A 224 -9.34 -16.00 -12.94
C VAL A 224 -8.94 -15.51 -14.34
N PRO A 225 -9.87 -15.43 -15.31
CA PRO A 225 -9.56 -15.01 -16.68
C PRO A 225 -8.80 -13.68 -16.75
N GLN A 226 -7.80 -13.58 -17.63
CA GLN A 226 -6.91 -12.43 -17.77
C GLN A 226 -7.65 -11.11 -18.01
N GLU A 227 -8.72 -11.15 -18.77
CA GLU A 227 -9.56 -10.00 -19.10
C GLU A 227 -10.17 -9.34 -17.84
N GLU A 228 -10.39 -10.09 -16.76
CA GLU A 228 -10.93 -9.52 -15.52
C GLU A 228 -9.89 -8.67 -14.78
N PHE A 229 -8.62 -9.02 -14.84
CA PHE A 229 -7.54 -8.16 -14.31
C PHE A 229 -7.40 -6.88 -15.13
N ILE A 230 -7.53 -6.95 -16.45
CA ILE A 230 -7.48 -5.78 -17.33
C ILE A 230 -8.67 -4.86 -17.07
N ARG A 231 -9.88 -5.43 -16.92
CA ARG A 231 -11.10 -4.70 -16.59
C ARG A 231 -10.99 -4.00 -15.23
N LEU A 232 -10.51 -4.74 -14.22
CA LEU A 232 -10.29 -4.19 -12.88
C LEU A 232 -9.26 -3.04 -12.89
N ARG A 233 -8.16 -3.20 -13.62
CA ARG A 233 -7.15 -2.15 -13.78
C ARG A 233 -7.75 -0.87 -14.32
N THR A 234 -8.50 -0.95 -15.41
CA THR A 234 -9.16 0.22 -16.02
C THR A 234 -10.10 0.91 -15.03
N ARG A 235 -10.92 0.12 -14.32
CA ARG A 235 -11.83 0.67 -13.30
C ARG A 235 -11.08 1.33 -12.16
N LEU A 236 -9.98 0.74 -11.70
CA LEU A 236 -9.15 1.33 -10.64
C LEU A 236 -8.47 2.63 -11.09
N GLU A 237 -7.97 2.73 -12.32
CA GLU A 237 -7.42 3.98 -12.84
C GLU A 237 -8.45 5.13 -12.79
N GLU A 238 -9.72 4.86 -13.12
CA GLU A 238 -10.82 5.82 -13.02
C GLU A 238 -11.10 6.24 -11.57
N GLU A 239 -11.33 5.25 -10.71
CA GLU A 239 -11.69 5.49 -9.30
C GLU A 239 -10.57 6.17 -8.51
N LEU A 240 -9.33 5.71 -8.68
CA LEU A 240 -8.17 6.29 -8.00
C LEU A 240 -7.85 7.70 -8.53
N SER A 241 -8.07 7.96 -9.82
CA SER A 241 -7.95 9.33 -10.37
C SER A 241 -8.97 10.27 -9.75
N ALA A 242 -10.22 9.83 -9.58
CA ALA A 242 -11.26 10.61 -8.91
C ALA A 242 -10.94 10.85 -7.42
N LEU A 243 -10.39 9.85 -6.72
CA LEU A 243 -10.09 9.95 -5.29
C LEU A 243 -8.82 10.72 -4.97
N PHE A 244 -7.74 10.50 -5.73
CA PHE A 244 -6.39 10.95 -5.36
C PHE A 244 -5.73 11.85 -6.38
N GLY A 245 -6.16 11.81 -7.64
CA GLY A 245 -5.49 12.49 -8.76
C GLY A 245 -5.36 14.00 -8.58
N GLY A 246 -6.32 14.64 -7.90
CA GLY A 246 -6.34 16.09 -7.70
C GLY A 246 -5.35 16.63 -6.66
N PHE A 247 -4.79 15.78 -5.79
CA PHE A 247 -3.91 16.25 -4.72
C PHE A 247 -2.67 15.37 -4.48
N TYR A 248 -2.73 14.07 -4.78
CA TYR A 248 -1.62 13.15 -4.52
C TYR A 248 -0.66 13.10 -5.70
N HIS A 249 0.63 13.08 -5.40
CA HIS A 249 1.70 12.89 -6.37
C HIS A 249 2.65 11.80 -5.86
N GLY A 250 2.85 10.75 -6.65
CA GLY A 250 3.73 9.63 -6.32
C GLY A 250 3.06 8.27 -6.48
N TYR A 251 3.77 7.24 -6.06
CA TYR A 251 3.27 5.87 -6.14
C TYR A 251 2.23 5.57 -5.06
N LEU A 252 1.29 4.70 -5.39
CA LEU A 252 0.33 4.08 -4.49
C LEU A 252 0.06 2.66 -4.94
N GLY A 253 -0.40 1.81 -4.02
CA GLY A 253 -0.73 0.42 -4.32
C GLY A 253 -2.11 0.04 -3.80
N VAL A 254 -2.78 -0.88 -4.48
CA VAL A 254 -4.03 -1.50 -4.04
C VAL A 254 -3.76 -2.98 -3.80
N ASP A 255 -3.77 -3.38 -2.53
CA ASP A 255 -3.60 -4.77 -2.13
C ASP A 255 -4.89 -5.55 -2.41
N MET A 256 -4.72 -6.74 -2.96
CA MET A 256 -5.78 -7.63 -3.42
C MET A 256 -5.46 -9.06 -3.03
N MET A 257 -6.43 -9.96 -3.17
CA MET A 257 -6.17 -11.39 -3.05
C MET A 257 -7.02 -12.21 -4.00
N ILE A 258 -6.49 -13.36 -4.40
CA ILE A 258 -7.30 -14.45 -4.93
C ILE A 258 -7.87 -15.22 -3.75
N TYR A 259 -9.15 -15.45 -3.78
CA TYR A 259 -9.91 -16.17 -2.77
C TYR A 259 -10.62 -17.35 -3.42
N ARG A 260 -10.59 -18.51 -2.75
CA ARG A 260 -11.34 -19.71 -3.17
C ARG A 260 -12.59 -19.87 -2.32
N ASN A 261 -13.76 -19.84 -2.96
CA ASN A 261 -15.02 -20.00 -2.26
C ASN A 261 -15.29 -21.48 -1.89
N GLY A 262 -16.39 -21.73 -1.17
CA GLY A 262 -16.78 -23.09 -0.78
C GLY A 262 -17.12 -24.03 -1.95
N GLU A 263 -17.42 -23.48 -3.11
CA GLU A 263 -17.68 -24.21 -4.37
C GLU A 263 -16.41 -24.43 -5.22
N GLN A 264 -15.23 -24.20 -4.64
CA GLN A 264 -13.92 -24.31 -5.29
C GLN A 264 -13.72 -23.35 -6.47
N GLN A 265 -14.47 -22.23 -6.51
CA GLN A 265 -14.29 -21.18 -7.50
C GLN A 265 -13.32 -20.14 -6.98
N ASP A 266 -12.37 -19.74 -7.81
CA ASP A 266 -11.43 -18.66 -7.51
C ASP A 266 -12.03 -17.31 -7.91
N LYS A 267 -11.93 -16.33 -7.00
CA LYS A 267 -12.44 -14.97 -7.18
C LYS A 267 -11.42 -13.94 -6.73
N ILE A 268 -11.51 -12.75 -7.28
CA ILE A 268 -10.69 -11.60 -6.90
C ILE A 268 -11.40 -10.83 -5.78
N HIS A 269 -10.73 -10.61 -4.65
CA HIS A 269 -11.06 -9.54 -3.72
C HIS A 269 -10.30 -8.28 -4.17
N PRO A 270 -10.97 -7.31 -4.81
CA PRO A 270 -10.31 -6.30 -5.63
C PRO A 270 -9.73 -5.11 -4.83
N CYS A 271 -9.99 -5.04 -3.52
CA CYS A 271 -9.46 -3.96 -2.69
C CYS A 271 -9.47 -4.37 -1.20
N VAL A 272 -8.36 -4.91 -0.72
CA VAL A 272 -8.14 -5.25 0.70
C VAL A 272 -7.61 -4.03 1.46
N GLU A 273 -6.72 -3.26 0.83
CA GLU A 273 -6.09 -2.06 1.38
C GLU A 273 -5.61 -1.15 0.26
N ILE A 274 -5.64 0.18 0.50
CA ILE A 274 -5.01 1.16 -0.38
C ILE A 274 -3.80 1.73 0.36
N ASN A 275 -2.62 1.56 -0.21
CA ASN A 275 -1.37 2.08 0.30
C ASN A 275 -1.04 3.40 -0.40
N LEU A 276 -1.49 4.54 0.16
CA LEU A 276 -1.22 5.89 -0.41
C LEU A 276 0.20 6.35 -0.05
N ARG A 277 1.19 5.59 -0.50
CA ARG A 277 2.62 5.75 -0.25
C ARG A 277 3.42 4.76 -1.09
N ASN A 278 4.73 4.91 -1.13
CA ASN A 278 5.59 3.82 -1.59
C ASN A 278 5.35 2.55 -0.75
N ASN A 279 5.48 1.40 -1.37
CA ASN A 279 5.30 0.10 -0.73
C ASN A 279 6.32 -0.92 -1.28
N MET A 280 6.32 -2.12 -0.73
CA MET A 280 7.29 -3.15 -1.15
C MET A 280 7.00 -3.70 -2.56
N GLY A 281 5.76 -3.62 -3.04
CA GLY A 281 5.40 -3.96 -4.42
C GLY A 281 6.09 -3.04 -5.43
N ILE A 282 6.12 -1.72 -5.17
CA ILE A 282 6.87 -0.77 -6.00
C ILE A 282 8.36 -1.08 -6.01
N VAL A 283 8.94 -1.44 -4.85
CA VAL A 283 10.35 -1.84 -4.80
C VAL A 283 10.58 -3.09 -5.64
N ALA A 284 9.74 -4.12 -5.51
CA ALA A 284 9.84 -5.35 -6.28
C ALA A 284 9.71 -5.08 -7.78
N LEU A 285 8.72 -4.27 -8.18
CA LEU A 285 8.51 -3.85 -9.56
C LEU A 285 9.75 -3.17 -10.16
N GLU A 286 10.33 -2.21 -9.45
CA GLU A 286 11.51 -1.47 -9.91
C GLU A 286 12.78 -2.35 -9.92
N VAL A 287 12.93 -3.25 -8.95
CA VAL A 287 14.03 -4.24 -8.94
C VAL A 287 13.87 -5.22 -10.11
N SER A 288 12.66 -5.72 -10.36
CA SER A 288 12.40 -6.63 -11.49
C SER A 288 12.74 -5.97 -12.82
N ARG A 289 12.37 -4.71 -13.02
CA ARG A 289 12.67 -3.96 -14.25
C ARG A 289 14.16 -3.77 -14.49
N LYS A 290 14.93 -3.56 -13.43
CA LYS A 290 16.37 -3.25 -13.50
C LYS A 290 17.25 -4.49 -13.46
N CYS A 291 16.81 -5.56 -12.79
CA CYS A 291 17.69 -6.69 -12.45
C CYS A 291 17.32 -8.00 -13.13
N LEU A 292 16.10 -8.17 -13.69
CA LEU A 292 15.76 -9.39 -14.41
C LEU A 292 16.46 -9.40 -15.78
N ALA A 293 17.06 -10.53 -16.11
CA ALA A 293 17.58 -10.80 -17.46
C ALA A 293 16.42 -10.76 -18.49
N GLU A 294 16.74 -10.47 -19.77
CA GLU A 294 15.70 -10.34 -20.80
C GLU A 294 14.90 -11.63 -21.02
N ASP A 295 15.54 -12.78 -20.84
CA ASP A 295 14.90 -14.11 -20.93
C ASP A 295 14.12 -14.50 -19.68
N ALA A 296 14.25 -13.75 -18.59
CA ALA A 296 13.53 -13.93 -17.34
C ALA A 296 12.32 -12.98 -17.20
N LYS A 297 12.22 -12.00 -18.09
CA LYS A 297 11.12 -11.03 -18.12
C LYS A 297 9.81 -11.59 -18.66
#